data_6661dc87dec0e63027568396f9f19118
#
_entry.id   6661dc87dec0e63027568396f9f19118
#
_cell.length_a   1.000
_cell.length_b   1.000
_cell.length_c   1.000
_cell.angle_alpha   90.00
_cell.angle_beta   90.00
_cell.angle_gamma   90.00
#
_symmetry.space_group_name_H-M   'P 1'
#
loop_
_entity.id
_entity.type
_entity.pdbx_description
1 polymer ?
#
loop_
_entity_poly.entity_id
_entity_poly.type
_entity_poly.pdbx_seq_one_letter_code
_entity_poly.pdbx_strand_id
1 'polypeptide(L)'
;ARTAQPEPAAAPKAPSEEELRERERRRAEEEAARQERMKPRPFTGERLEHYRNGSLVNMDGQIGYLSDMDRIPVFHPLELPARQQQRAASYIELRDTYHRLYNDEAEHRQENGELRAGLNGLYDGFVRQFGNLNDKKNIDLFRMDADNREILALERYTDGKAVKADIFDHPVSYNVNEITHTDDVHEALAASLNKYGEADMEYMESLTDKPQAQLLDELRGRVFYNPLAKRFEIADRFIAGNVVAKAEYIEEYLRTHPDDAESRVSLEALRKAAPVPIPFEELDFNFGERWIPAAVYSRYASWLFDTDVSVRYNASADEYNIRASELSPRIYNQYAVRSETRLFNGVALMRHAIHNTTPNITKTVTDKDGKDIKVRDPEATQLANSKIDEIRGGFSDWLMEQSPEFKKKLEDMYNRKFNCFVRPKFDGSHQTFPDLDLKGLGIKDLYPSQKDCIWMLKMNGGGIADHEVGGGKTLIMCVAAYEMKRLGLAHKPLITGLKANIHEIAQTFRTAYPHAKILYPGKEDFTPDRRVEIFNQMKNNDWDAIILSHEQFGMIPQSPEIQRDILQQELDLSLIHISEPTRLRRIS
;
A
#
# COMPACT_ATOMS: atom_id res chain seq x y z
N ALA A 1 81.04 -47.88 43.79
CA ALA A 1 79.89 -47.10 44.07
C ALA A 1 78.61 -47.91 43.68
N ARG A 2 77.90 -48.43 44.63
CA ARG A 2 76.58 -49.08 44.44
C ARG A 2 75.54 -48.00 44.37
N THR A 3 74.84 -47.86 43.25
CA THR A 3 73.64 -47.04 43.05
C THR A 3 72.50 -47.79 43.70
N ALA A 4 71.88 -47.15 44.73
CA ALA A 4 70.67 -47.60 45.34
C ALA A 4 69.47 -47.35 44.34
N GLN A 5 68.71 -48.42 44.10
CA GLN A 5 67.45 -48.35 43.38
C GLN A 5 66.39 -47.65 44.30
N PRO A 6 65.51 -46.77 43.83
CA PRO A 6 64.40 -46.23 44.62
C PRO A 6 63.36 -47.33 44.85
N GLU A 7 62.87 -47.41 46.09
CA GLU A 7 61.77 -48.29 46.50
C GLU A 7 60.53 -47.99 45.69
N PRO A 8 59.69 -48.97 45.29
CA PRO A 8 58.46 -48.77 44.60
C PRO A 8 57.47 -48.09 45.51
N ALA A 9 56.87 -46.98 45.05
CA ALA A 9 55.80 -46.28 45.78
C ALA A 9 54.65 -47.24 46.14
N ALA A 10 54.30 -47.25 47.40
CA ALA A 10 53.23 -48.10 47.95
C ALA A 10 51.92 -47.89 47.14
N ALA A 11 51.32 -48.96 46.66
CA ALA A 11 50.03 -48.92 45.97
C ALA A 11 49.00 -48.29 46.86
N PRO A 12 48.10 -47.42 46.32
CA PRO A 12 47.08 -46.80 47.11
C PRO A 12 46.21 -47.88 47.78
N LYS A 13 46.04 -47.78 49.10
CA LYS A 13 45.12 -48.64 49.86
C LYS A 13 43.72 -48.54 49.31
N ALA A 14 43.11 -49.71 49.04
CA ALA A 14 41.68 -49.74 48.67
C ALA A 14 40.86 -49.06 49.75
N PRO A 15 39.89 -48.23 49.36
CA PRO A 15 39.04 -47.48 50.31
C PRO A 15 38.31 -48.47 51.22
N SER A 16 38.16 -48.10 52.50
CA SER A 16 37.40 -48.88 53.47
C SER A 16 35.93 -48.96 53.09
N GLU A 17 35.22 -49.99 53.56
CA GLU A 17 33.74 -50.08 53.30
C GLU A 17 32.98 -48.85 53.81
N GLU A 18 33.45 -48.21 54.86
CA GLU A 18 32.88 -47.00 55.43
C GLU A 18 33.09 -45.78 54.50
N GLU A 19 34.27 -45.62 53.91
CA GLU A 19 34.58 -44.60 52.92
C GLU A 19 33.77 -44.82 51.61
N LEU A 20 33.55 -46.08 51.22
CA LEU A 20 32.71 -46.42 50.09
C LEU A 20 31.24 -46.06 50.33
N ARG A 21 30.67 -46.38 51.52
CA ARG A 21 29.32 -46.03 51.91
C ARG A 21 29.10 -44.51 52.06
N GLU A 22 30.10 -43.78 52.54
CA GLU A 22 30.05 -42.32 52.64
C GLU A 22 30.14 -41.66 51.25
N ARG A 23 30.95 -42.22 50.32
CA ARG A 23 30.96 -41.78 48.91
C ARG A 23 29.64 -42.06 48.20
N GLU A 24 29.04 -43.23 48.45
CA GLU A 24 27.74 -43.57 47.86
C GLU A 24 26.64 -42.65 48.42
N ARG A 25 26.63 -42.36 49.70
CA ARG A 25 25.69 -41.45 50.34
C ARG A 25 25.85 -40.03 49.79
N ARG A 26 27.08 -39.51 49.70
CA ARG A 26 27.35 -38.22 49.09
C ARG A 26 26.90 -38.17 47.61
N ARG A 27 27.16 -39.21 46.83
CA ARG A 27 26.66 -39.30 45.45
C ARG A 27 25.14 -39.30 45.39
N ALA A 28 24.49 -40.04 46.23
CA ALA A 28 23.02 -40.06 46.30
C ALA A 28 22.43 -38.69 46.73
N GLU A 29 23.06 -38.01 47.69
CA GLU A 29 22.69 -36.66 48.12
C GLU A 29 22.94 -35.62 47.02
N GLU A 30 24.09 -35.73 46.32
CA GLU A 30 24.42 -34.89 45.18
C GLU A 30 23.45 -35.11 44.01
N GLU A 31 23.10 -36.37 43.73
CA GLU A 31 22.16 -36.74 42.67
C GLU A 31 20.73 -36.28 43.00
N ALA A 32 20.29 -36.40 44.23
CA ALA A 32 19.00 -35.87 44.69
C ALA A 32 18.94 -34.33 44.61
N ALA A 33 19.99 -33.64 45.05
CA ALA A 33 20.12 -32.21 44.95
C ALA A 33 20.17 -31.74 43.47
N ARG A 34 20.78 -32.51 42.57
CA ARG A 34 20.79 -32.26 41.14
C ARG A 34 19.40 -32.43 40.54
N GLN A 35 18.71 -33.52 40.87
CA GLN A 35 17.34 -33.76 40.42
C GLN A 35 16.40 -32.66 40.87
N GLU A 36 16.53 -32.16 42.12
CA GLU A 36 15.72 -31.05 42.62
C GLU A 36 15.96 -29.74 41.88
N ARG A 37 17.25 -29.44 41.54
CA ARG A 37 17.62 -28.25 40.73
C ARG A 37 17.11 -28.31 39.30
N MET A 38 16.84 -29.49 38.79
CA MET A 38 16.36 -29.72 37.43
C MET A 38 14.84 -29.72 37.30
N LYS A 39 14.08 -29.61 38.43
CA LYS A 39 12.64 -29.54 38.35
C LYS A 39 12.15 -28.24 37.74
N PRO A 40 11.15 -28.30 36.84
CA PRO A 40 10.45 -27.12 36.35
C PRO A 40 9.89 -26.29 37.50
N ARG A 41 10.03 -24.97 37.42
CA ARG A 41 9.53 -24.03 38.44
C ARG A 41 9.03 -22.74 37.79
N PRO A 42 8.14 -21.97 38.49
CA PRO A 42 7.68 -20.69 37.97
C PRO A 42 8.86 -19.76 37.64
N PHE A 43 8.76 -19.04 36.52
CA PHE A 43 9.76 -18.05 36.14
C PHE A 43 9.57 -16.79 36.99
N THR A 44 10.59 -16.38 37.71
CA THR A 44 10.58 -15.21 38.60
C THR A 44 11.41 -14.04 38.08
N GLY A 45 12.04 -14.20 36.92
CA GLY A 45 12.80 -13.14 36.28
C GLY A 45 11.91 -12.09 35.58
N GLU A 46 12.52 -11.03 35.10
CA GLU A 46 11.86 -10.01 34.27
C GLU A 46 11.35 -10.64 32.97
N ARG A 47 10.06 -10.44 32.69
CA ARG A 47 9.44 -10.91 31.43
C ARG A 47 9.64 -9.86 30.36
N LEU A 48 10.57 -10.11 29.42
CA LEU A 48 10.78 -9.24 28.27
C LEU A 48 9.75 -9.56 27.16
N GLU A 49 9.39 -8.56 26.37
CA GLU A 49 8.34 -8.66 25.33
C GLU A 49 8.62 -9.74 24.28
N HIS A 50 9.90 -9.96 23.93
CA HIS A 50 10.31 -10.95 22.95
C HIS A 50 10.35 -12.39 23.48
N TYR A 51 10.15 -12.62 24.78
CA TYR A 51 10.13 -13.96 25.35
C TYR A 51 8.89 -14.74 24.92
N ARG A 52 9.13 -15.95 24.44
CA ARG A 52 8.12 -16.90 24.00
C ARG A 52 8.43 -18.32 24.46
N ASN A 53 7.51 -19.25 24.18
CA ASN A 53 7.78 -20.67 24.46
C ASN A 53 9.04 -21.14 23.75
N GLY A 54 9.99 -21.69 24.48
CA GLY A 54 11.29 -22.12 24.00
C GLY A 54 12.40 -21.04 24.04
N SER A 55 12.13 -19.83 24.54
CA SER A 55 13.18 -18.82 24.75
C SER A 55 14.14 -19.25 25.86
N LEU A 56 15.44 -19.21 25.57
CA LEU A 56 16.48 -19.44 26.57
C LEU A 56 16.56 -18.24 27.52
N VAL A 57 16.62 -18.50 28.81
CA VAL A 57 16.77 -17.48 29.85
C VAL A 57 17.78 -17.88 30.90
N ASN A 58 18.32 -16.88 31.58
CA ASN A 58 19.19 -17.06 32.72
C ASN A 58 18.43 -16.65 33.98
N MET A 59 18.06 -17.62 34.82
CA MET A 59 17.39 -17.37 36.10
C MET A 59 18.32 -17.78 37.24
N ASP A 60 18.71 -16.82 38.06
CA ASP A 60 19.60 -17.03 39.22
C ASP A 60 20.93 -17.75 38.88
N GLY A 61 21.50 -17.44 37.68
CA GLY A 61 22.74 -18.05 37.21
C GLY A 61 22.56 -19.43 36.59
N GLN A 62 21.35 -19.94 36.49
CA GLN A 62 21.02 -21.20 35.80
C GLN A 62 20.37 -20.94 34.45
N ILE A 63 20.90 -21.60 33.41
CA ILE A 63 20.33 -21.51 32.05
C ILE A 63 19.17 -22.51 31.93
N GLY A 64 18.10 -22.08 31.32
CA GLY A 64 16.94 -22.91 30.99
C GLY A 64 16.10 -22.30 29.88
N TYR A 65 14.97 -22.92 29.56
CA TYR A 65 14.02 -22.40 28.59
C TYR A 65 12.64 -22.18 29.23
N LEU A 66 11.86 -21.29 28.62
CA LEU A 66 10.50 -20.95 29.07
C LEU A 66 9.44 -21.79 28.34
N SER A 67 8.37 -22.13 29.09
CA SER A 67 7.11 -22.66 28.56
C SER A 67 5.92 -21.95 29.19
N ASP A 68 4.73 -22.25 28.69
CA ASP A 68 3.43 -21.72 29.20
C ASP A 68 3.37 -20.18 29.28
N MET A 69 3.97 -19.50 28.30
CA MET A 69 4.05 -18.03 28.25
C MET A 69 2.69 -17.35 28.21
N ASP A 70 1.64 -18.05 27.77
CA ASP A 70 0.25 -17.55 27.73
C ASP A 70 -0.44 -17.56 29.11
N ARG A 71 0.19 -18.21 30.11
CA ARG A 71 -0.31 -18.34 31.49
C ARG A 71 0.74 -17.84 32.48
N ILE A 72 1.16 -18.71 33.37
CA ILE A 72 2.28 -18.46 34.30
C ILE A 72 3.52 -19.09 33.67
N PRO A 73 4.49 -18.28 33.24
CA PRO A 73 5.69 -18.81 32.61
C PRO A 73 6.41 -19.81 33.52
N VAL A 74 6.78 -20.95 32.96
CA VAL A 74 7.50 -22.01 33.64
C VAL A 74 8.93 -22.08 33.10
N PHE A 75 9.89 -22.02 34.02
CA PHE A 75 11.30 -22.18 33.73
C PHE A 75 11.70 -23.66 33.80
N HIS A 76 12.27 -24.17 32.72
CA HIS A 76 12.82 -25.52 32.63
C HIS A 76 14.35 -25.45 32.61
N PRO A 77 15.02 -25.82 33.73
CA PRO A 77 16.45 -25.78 33.81
C PRO A 77 17.13 -26.71 32.78
N LEU A 78 18.26 -26.29 32.21
CA LEU A 78 19.12 -27.09 31.36
C LEU A 78 20.42 -27.45 32.07
N GLU A 79 20.86 -28.66 31.89
CA GLU A 79 22.16 -29.08 32.38
C GLU A 79 23.20 -28.87 31.27
N LEU A 80 24.02 -27.85 31.44
CA LEU A 80 25.07 -27.50 30.48
C LEU A 80 26.44 -27.54 31.15
N PRO A 81 27.49 -28.01 30.44
CA PRO A 81 28.87 -27.86 30.88
C PRO A 81 29.22 -26.40 31.16
N ALA A 82 30.08 -26.12 32.12
CA ALA A 82 30.40 -24.74 32.57
C ALA A 82 30.72 -23.78 31.42
N ARG A 83 31.49 -24.22 30.43
CA ARG A 83 31.81 -23.39 29.25
C ARG A 83 30.59 -23.12 28.35
N GLN A 84 29.67 -24.08 28.23
CA GLN A 84 28.43 -23.89 27.47
C GLN A 84 27.47 -23.00 28.24
N GLN A 85 27.42 -23.10 29.57
CA GLN A 85 26.64 -22.22 30.44
C GLN A 85 27.09 -20.76 30.31
N GLN A 86 28.40 -20.49 30.34
CA GLN A 86 28.95 -19.14 30.13
C GLN A 86 28.63 -18.63 28.73
N ARG A 87 28.73 -19.45 27.70
CA ARG A 87 28.39 -19.09 26.31
C ARG A 87 26.91 -18.75 26.18
N ALA A 88 26.02 -19.58 26.75
CA ALA A 88 24.59 -19.34 26.74
C ALA A 88 24.22 -18.08 27.51
N ALA A 89 24.85 -17.80 28.65
CA ALA A 89 24.63 -16.58 29.40
C ALA A 89 25.01 -15.33 28.59
N SER A 90 26.20 -15.33 27.95
CA SER A 90 26.64 -14.20 27.11
C SER A 90 25.75 -14.04 25.86
N TYR A 91 25.24 -15.15 25.31
CA TYR A 91 24.30 -15.11 24.19
C TYR A 91 22.97 -14.48 24.61
N ILE A 92 22.39 -14.86 25.77
CA ILE A 92 21.13 -14.34 26.29
C ILE A 92 21.25 -12.82 26.50
N GLU A 93 22.35 -12.36 27.11
CA GLU A 93 22.59 -10.95 27.35
C GLU A 93 22.72 -10.15 26.05
N LEU A 94 23.42 -10.70 25.05
CA LEU A 94 23.54 -10.12 23.70
C LEU A 94 22.16 -10.01 23.04
N ARG A 95 21.36 -11.10 23.07
CA ARG A 95 20.01 -11.15 22.49
C ARG A 95 19.08 -10.12 23.13
N ASP A 96 19.04 -10.12 24.47
CA ASP A 96 18.12 -9.24 25.21
C ASP A 96 18.49 -7.76 25.02
N THR A 97 19.79 -7.44 24.94
CA THR A 97 20.27 -6.08 24.64
C THR A 97 19.94 -5.68 23.20
N TYR A 98 20.07 -6.59 22.23
CA TYR A 98 19.65 -6.35 20.85
C TYR A 98 18.18 -6.01 20.75
N HIS A 99 17.29 -6.78 21.39
CA HIS A 99 15.86 -6.52 21.36
C HIS A 99 15.50 -5.20 22.05
N ARG A 100 16.14 -4.88 23.17
CA ARG A 100 15.95 -3.58 23.84
C ARG A 100 16.35 -2.42 22.94
N LEU A 101 17.51 -2.49 22.31
CA LEU A 101 17.97 -1.45 21.38
C LEU A 101 17.00 -1.28 20.21
N TYR A 102 16.66 -2.40 19.53
CA TYR A 102 15.80 -2.34 18.36
C TYR A 102 14.40 -1.78 18.69
N ASN A 103 13.79 -2.24 19.79
CA ASN A 103 12.44 -1.81 20.19
C ASN A 103 12.44 -0.35 20.67
N ASP A 104 13.43 0.05 21.47
CA ASP A 104 13.56 1.43 21.94
C ASP A 104 13.69 2.42 20.79
N GLU A 105 14.54 2.13 19.81
CA GLU A 105 14.72 2.97 18.63
C GLU A 105 13.51 2.93 17.68
N ALA A 106 12.80 1.80 17.58
CA ALA A 106 11.58 1.69 16.78
C ALA A 106 10.43 2.52 17.37
N GLU A 107 10.29 2.51 18.70
CA GLU A 107 9.23 3.22 19.42
C GLU A 107 9.47 4.73 19.45
N HIS A 108 10.69 5.13 19.86
CA HIS A 108 11.01 6.55 20.07
C HIS A 108 11.51 7.26 18.82
N ARG A 109 11.88 6.52 17.77
CA ARG A 109 12.52 7.05 16.54
C ARG A 109 13.71 7.96 16.84
N GLN A 110 14.49 7.57 17.84
CA GLN A 110 15.68 8.28 18.29
C GLN A 110 16.81 7.28 18.51
N GLU A 111 18.03 7.67 18.15
CA GLU A 111 19.20 6.83 18.36
C GLU A 111 19.50 6.65 19.86
N ASN A 112 19.72 5.40 20.28
CA ASN A 112 20.18 5.06 21.62
C ASN A 112 21.65 4.60 21.59
N GLY A 113 22.55 5.58 21.62
CA GLY A 113 24.00 5.33 21.57
C GLY A 113 24.54 4.50 22.73
N GLU A 114 23.94 4.58 23.94
CA GLU A 114 24.36 3.81 25.10
C GLU A 114 24.05 2.31 24.92
N LEU A 115 22.82 1.96 24.55
CA LEU A 115 22.46 0.57 24.28
C LEU A 115 23.24 0.01 23.09
N ARG A 116 23.50 0.82 22.06
CA ARG A 116 24.30 0.42 20.90
C ARG A 116 25.76 0.13 21.29
N ALA A 117 26.37 0.98 22.11
CA ALA A 117 27.72 0.75 22.64
C ALA A 117 27.78 -0.52 23.50
N GLY A 118 26.73 -0.74 24.32
CA GLY A 118 26.56 -1.96 25.12
C GLY A 118 26.49 -3.22 24.23
N LEU A 119 25.64 -3.18 23.19
CA LEU A 119 25.49 -4.26 22.23
C LEU A 119 26.82 -4.59 21.52
N ASN A 120 27.57 -3.57 21.09
CA ASN A 120 28.90 -3.73 20.51
C ASN A 120 29.87 -4.40 21.48
N GLY A 121 29.89 -3.94 22.74
CA GLY A 121 30.76 -4.50 23.77
C GLY A 121 30.48 -6.00 24.02
N LEU A 122 29.20 -6.36 24.11
CA LEU A 122 28.75 -7.74 24.30
C LEU A 122 29.11 -8.62 23.11
N TYR A 123 28.89 -8.14 21.89
CA TYR A 123 29.24 -8.87 20.68
C TYR A 123 30.75 -9.10 20.58
N ASP A 124 31.56 -8.07 20.74
CA ASP A 124 33.02 -8.16 20.65
C ASP A 124 33.60 -9.06 21.78
N GLY A 125 33.01 -9.01 22.97
CA GLY A 125 33.31 -9.90 24.07
C GLY A 125 33.00 -11.35 23.74
N PHE A 126 31.82 -11.60 23.17
CA PHE A 126 31.37 -12.93 22.76
C PHE A 126 32.28 -13.50 21.69
N VAL A 127 32.55 -12.77 20.61
CA VAL A 127 33.38 -13.21 19.49
C VAL A 127 34.81 -13.52 19.94
N ARG A 128 35.38 -12.70 20.83
CA ARG A 128 36.73 -12.92 21.37
C ARG A 128 36.81 -14.21 22.18
N GLN A 129 35.76 -14.59 22.89
CA GLN A 129 35.80 -15.74 23.80
C GLN A 129 35.31 -17.03 23.13
N PHE A 130 34.33 -16.95 22.23
CA PHE A 130 33.60 -18.08 21.70
C PHE A 130 33.66 -18.22 20.16
N GLY A 131 34.21 -17.25 19.44
CA GLY A 131 34.17 -17.16 17.98
C GLY A 131 32.91 -16.52 17.43
N ASN A 132 32.74 -16.48 16.12
CA ASN A 132 31.61 -15.86 15.45
C ASN A 132 30.27 -16.50 15.84
N LEU A 133 29.19 -15.76 15.82
CA LEU A 133 27.84 -16.27 16.15
C LEU A 133 27.47 -17.45 15.24
N ASN A 134 27.86 -17.38 13.96
CA ASN A 134 27.58 -18.42 12.97
C ASN A 134 28.60 -19.58 12.95
N ASP A 135 29.52 -19.66 13.92
CA ASP A 135 30.36 -20.83 14.07
C ASP A 135 29.52 -22.03 14.51
N LYS A 136 29.81 -23.23 13.94
CA LYS A 136 29.03 -24.45 14.15
C LYS A 136 28.73 -24.74 15.63
N LYS A 137 29.72 -24.55 16.51
CA LYS A 137 29.59 -24.80 17.97
C LYS A 137 28.61 -23.81 18.65
N ASN A 138 28.47 -22.61 18.10
CA ASN A 138 27.56 -21.60 18.58
C ASN A 138 26.14 -21.85 18.06
N ILE A 139 26.01 -22.15 16.78
CA ILE A 139 24.75 -22.56 16.15
C ILE A 139 24.12 -23.75 16.88
N ASP A 140 24.92 -24.78 17.19
CA ASP A 140 24.43 -26.00 17.86
C ASP A 140 23.86 -25.71 19.25
N LEU A 141 24.41 -24.73 19.99
CA LEU A 141 23.89 -24.28 21.26
C LEU A 141 22.64 -23.39 21.06
N PHE A 142 22.70 -22.44 20.14
CA PHE A 142 21.62 -21.47 19.92
C PHE A 142 20.36 -22.11 19.34
N ARG A 143 20.44 -23.26 18.70
CA ARG A 143 19.25 -24.03 18.26
C ARG A 143 18.28 -24.37 19.39
N MET A 144 18.71 -24.30 20.65
CA MET A 144 17.83 -24.47 21.81
C MET A 144 16.95 -23.24 22.07
N ASP A 145 17.31 -22.10 21.51
CA ASP A 145 16.56 -20.84 21.65
C ASP A 145 15.59 -20.64 20.51
N ALA A 146 14.37 -20.20 20.83
CA ALA A 146 13.33 -19.96 19.84
C ALA A 146 13.67 -18.82 18.85
N ASP A 147 14.49 -17.86 19.29
CA ASP A 147 14.84 -16.65 18.53
C ASP A 147 16.26 -16.68 17.94
N ASN A 148 16.91 -17.84 17.95
CA ASN A 148 18.32 -17.97 17.56
C ASN A 148 18.65 -17.37 16.19
N ARG A 149 17.76 -17.51 15.20
CA ARG A 149 18.03 -17.07 13.82
C ARG A 149 18.07 -15.55 13.69
N GLU A 150 17.37 -14.84 14.53
CA GLU A 150 17.39 -13.38 14.56
C GLU A 150 18.77 -12.87 15.02
N ILE A 151 19.35 -13.53 15.99
CA ILE A 151 20.68 -13.19 16.52
C ILE A 151 21.80 -13.64 15.58
N LEU A 152 21.65 -14.78 14.91
CA LEU A 152 22.59 -15.22 13.87
C LEU A 152 22.67 -14.23 12.70
N ALA A 153 21.58 -13.51 12.40
CA ALA A 153 21.54 -12.47 11.37
C ALA A 153 22.21 -11.15 11.77
N LEU A 154 22.75 -11.04 12.98
CA LEU A 154 23.65 -9.95 13.38
C LEU A 154 25.02 -10.03 12.69
N GLU A 155 25.33 -11.17 12.10
CA GLU A 155 26.50 -11.34 11.22
C GLU A 155 26.04 -11.58 9.79
N ARG A 156 26.68 -10.93 8.84
CA ARG A 156 26.58 -11.23 7.39
C ARG A 156 27.95 -11.68 6.89
N TYR A 157 27.93 -12.47 5.84
CA TYR A 157 29.15 -12.93 5.21
C TYR A 157 29.37 -12.18 3.89
N THR A 158 30.47 -11.43 3.84
CA THR A 158 30.92 -10.75 2.63
C THR A 158 32.30 -11.28 2.30
N ASP A 159 32.48 -11.84 1.10
CA ASP A 159 33.74 -12.45 0.66
C ASP A 159 34.30 -13.51 1.64
N GLY A 160 33.41 -14.29 2.25
CA GLY A 160 33.74 -15.34 3.21
C GLY A 160 34.16 -14.85 4.60
N LYS A 161 34.04 -13.55 4.88
CA LYS A 161 34.34 -12.98 6.20
C LYS A 161 33.03 -12.57 6.88
N ALA A 162 32.95 -12.84 8.18
CA ALA A 162 31.86 -12.34 9.01
C ALA A 162 32.00 -10.82 9.20
N VAL A 163 30.92 -10.09 8.89
CA VAL A 163 30.82 -8.64 9.05
C VAL A 163 29.60 -8.35 9.94
N LYS A 164 29.73 -7.42 10.88
CA LYS A 164 28.62 -6.95 11.71
C LYS A 164 27.46 -6.43 10.86
N ALA A 165 26.24 -6.65 11.30
CA ALA A 165 25.06 -6.01 10.72
C ALA A 165 25.06 -4.50 11.03
N ASP A 166 24.34 -3.71 10.24
CA ASP A 166 24.36 -2.25 10.34
C ASP A 166 23.78 -1.70 11.65
N ILE A 167 22.97 -2.49 12.36
CA ILE A 167 22.45 -2.13 13.69
C ILE A 167 23.56 -1.84 14.72
N PHE A 168 24.76 -2.36 14.52
CA PHE A 168 25.90 -2.07 15.36
C PHE A 168 26.47 -0.66 15.14
N ASP A 169 26.23 -0.08 13.97
CA ASP A 169 26.79 1.21 13.57
C ASP A 169 25.78 2.36 13.68
N HIS A 170 24.52 2.12 13.32
CA HIS A 170 23.46 3.15 13.30
C HIS A 170 22.06 2.53 13.44
N PRO A 171 21.01 3.33 13.70
CA PRO A 171 19.64 2.85 13.73
C PRO A 171 19.19 2.23 12.41
N VAL A 172 18.46 1.13 12.49
CA VAL A 172 17.93 0.39 11.33
C VAL A 172 16.41 0.18 11.39
N SER A 173 15.77 0.62 12.47
CA SER A 173 14.35 0.45 12.74
C SER A 173 13.49 1.60 12.23
N TYR A 174 14.08 2.76 12.00
CA TYR A 174 13.42 3.96 11.48
C TYR A 174 14.32 4.66 10.45
N ASN A 175 13.76 5.60 9.71
CA ASN A 175 14.51 6.35 8.70
C ASN A 175 15.34 7.46 9.35
N VAL A 176 16.66 7.39 9.22
CA VAL A 176 17.61 8.37 9.75
C VAL A 176 17.88 9.50 8.74
N ASN A 177 17.53 9.30 7.46
CA ASN A 177 17.79 10.23 6.37
C ASN A 177 16.68 11.30 6.26
N GLU A 178 16.23 11.88 7.38
CA GLU A 178 15.44 13.12 7.27
C GLU A 178 16.35 14.24 6.74
N ILE A 179 15.88 14.91 5.68
CA ILE A 179 16.56 16.10 5.17
C ILE A 179 16.48 17.17 6.27
N THR A 180 17.62 17.55 6.81
CA THR A 180 17.72 18.61 7.81
C THR A 180 18.11 19.96 7.19
N HIS A 181 18.75 19.95 6.02
CA HIS A 181 19.12 21.12 5.24
C HIS A 181 19.33 20.74 3.77
N THR A 182 18.90 21.60 2.85
CA THR A 182 19.12 21.46 1.40
C THR A 182 19.13 22.83 0.72
N ASP A 183 19.98 22.99 -0.29
CA ASP A 183 19.99 24.18 -1.14
C ASP A 183 18.94 24.10 -2.27
N ASP A 184 18.39 22.91 -2.53
CA ASP A 184 17.40 22.65 -3.58
C ASP A 184 15.97 22.80 -3.05
N VAL A 185 15.28 23.84 -3.52
CA VAL A 185 13.89 24.13 -3.13
C VAL A 185 12.92 23.00 -3.52
N HIS A 186 13.23 22.24 -4.56
CA HIS A 186 12.40 21.09 -4.97
C HIS A 186 12.57 19.89 -4.03
N GLU A 187 13.77 19.68 -3.49
CA GLU A 187 14.00 18.68 -2.43
C GLU A 187 13.29 19.10 -1.13
N ALA A 188 13.35 20.39 -0.77
CA ALA A 188 12.61 20.91 0.37
C ALA A 188 11.09 20.73 0.20
N LEU A 189 10.57 20.98 -1.01
CA LEU A 189 9.16 20.73 -1.34
C LEU A 189 8.81 19.24 -1.20
N ALA A 190 9.65 18.34 -1.70
CA ALA A 190 9.44 16.90 -1.57
C ALA A 190 9.42 16.46 -0.09
N ALA A 191 10.34 16.98 0.73
CA ALA A 191 10.39 16.73 2.17
C ALA A 191 9.13 17.24 2.87
N SER A 192 8.67 18.45 2.55
CA SER A 192 7.44 19.04 3.10
C SER A 192 6.20 18.21 2.77
N LEU A 193 6.04 17.81 1.50
CA LEU A 193 4.93 16.97 1.06
C LEU A 193 4.93 15.60 1.72
N ASN A 194 6.11 15.03 1.97
CA ASN A 194 6.22 13.76 2.69
C ASN A 194 5.81 13.88 4.17
N LYS A 195 6.24 14.94 4.83
CA LYS A 195 6.04 15.14 6.28
C LYS A 195 4.65 15.63 6.62
N TYR A 196 4.14 16.61 5.87
CA TYR A 196 2.88 17.31 6.16
C TYR A 196 1.77 17.05 5.13
N GLY A 197 2.08 16.42 3.98
CA GLY A 197 1.14 16.21 2.88
C GLY A 197 0.84 17.47 2.05
N GLU A 198 1.50 18.61 2.37
CA GLU A 198 1.31 19.91 1.75
C GLU A 198 2.64 20.68 1.66
N ALA A 199 2.67 21.74 0.88
CA ALA A 199 3.82 22.63 0.81
C ALA A 199 3.79 23.60 2.01
N ASP A 200 4.35 23.16 3.14
CA ASP A 200 4.48 23.95 4.36
C ASP A 200 5.66 24.92 4.21
N MET A 201 5.36 26.20 4.08
CA MET A 201 6.37 27.21 3.81
C MET A 201 7.33 27.42 5.00
N GLU A 202 6.84 27.35 6.25
CA GLU A 202 7.68 27.50 7.44
C GLU A 202 8.70 26.36 7.55
N TYR A 203 8.28 25.15 7.28
CA TYR A 203 9.18 23.99 7.25
C TYR A 203 10.20 24.10 6.11
N MET A 204 9.76 24.51 4.92
CA MET A 204 10.67 24.70 3.78
C MET A 204 11.70 25.85 4.02
N GLU A 205 11.29 26.94 4.69
CA GLU A 205 12.22 27.97 5.15
C GLU A 205 13.28 27.38 6.10
N SER A 206 12.86 26.53 7.04
CA SER A 206 13.80 25.90 7.98
C SER A 206 14.79 24.93 7.33
N LEU A 207 14.43 24.37 6.17
CA LEU A 207 15.29 23.44 5.42
C LEU A 207 16.27 24.15 4.49
N THR A 208 15.89 25.33 3.97
CA THR A 208 16.64 26.01 2.90
C THR A 208 17.29 27.31 3.33
N ASP A 209 17.00 27.82 4.53
CA ASP A 209 17.36 29.15 5.01
C ASP A 209 16.91 30.29 4.06
N LYS A 210 15.91 30.03 3.18
CA LYS A 210 15.35 30.99 2.22
C LYS A 210 14.00 31.50 2.73
N PRO A 211 13.73 32.81 2.65
CA PRO A 211 12.45 33.37 3.06
C PRO A 211 11.33 32.93 2.10
N GLN A 212 10.08 32.85 2.59
CA GLN A 212 8.89 32.42 1.83
C GLN A 212 8.74 33.11 0.48
N ALA A 213 9.00 34.40 0.40
CA ALA A 213 8.91 35.17 -0.86
C ALA A 213 9.88 34.63 -1.93
N GLN A 214 11.07 34.21 -1.53
CA GLN A 214 12.05 33.62 -2.44
C GLN A 214 11.63 32.19 -2.83
N LEU A 215 11.13 31.40 -1.87
CA LEU A 215 10.61 30.05 -2.15
C LEU A 215 9.49 30.10 -3.17
N LEU A 216 8.52 31.01 -3.01
CA LEU A 216 7.41 31.19 -3.94
C LEU A 216 7.86 31.66 -5.32
N ASP A 217 8.91 32.50 -5.38
CA ASP A 217 9.46 32.93 -6.67
C ASP A 217 10.17 31.78 -7.41
N GLU A 218 11.00 31.00 -6.70
CA GLU A 218 11.69 29.82 -7.26
C GLU A 218 10.70 28.70 -7.65
N LEU A 219 9.59 28.56 -6.89
CA LEU A 219 8.52 27.58 -7.16
C LEU A 219 7.38 28.15 -8.01
N ARG A 220 7.57 29.29 -8.66
CA ARG A 220 6.54 29.93 -9.48
C ARG A 220 6.01 28.98 -10.55
N GLY A 221 4.68 28.79 -10.56
CA GLY A 221 4.00 27.85 -11.46
C GLY A 221 4.03 26.38 -11.02
N ARG A 222 4.72 26.05 -9.91
CA ARG A 222 4.74 24.70 -9.33
C ARG A 222 3.92 24.57 -8.06
N VAL A 223 3.71 25.67 -7.35
CA VAL A 223 2.93 25.74 -6.11
C VAL A 223 1.92 26.85 -6.22
N PHE A 224 0.69 26.63 -5.77
CA PHE A 224 -0.42 27.58 -5.79
C PHE A 224 -1.11 27.61 -4.44
N TYR A 225 -1.52 28.77 -3.99
CA TYR A 225 -2.33 28.91 -2.79
C TYR A 225 -3.78 28.51 -3.06
N ASN A 226 -4.32 27.59 -2.26
CA ASN A 226 -5.69 27.17 -2.29
C ASN A 226 -6.49 27.78 -1.12
N PRO A 227 -7.25 28.86 -1.32
CA PRO A 227 -7.99 29.52 -0.23
C PRO A 227 -9.10 28.64 0.36
N LEU A 228 -9.62 27.65 -0.38
CA LEU A 228 -10.58 26.68 0.13
C LEU A 228 -9.95 25.76 1.19
N ALA A 229 -8.74 25.28 0.92
CA ALA A 229 -8.00 24.42 1.84
C ALA A 229 -7.09 25.21 2.81
N LYS A 230 -6.91 26.52 2.59
CA LYS A 230 -6.05 27.46 3.34
C LYS A 230 -4.58 26.99 3.39
N ARG A 231 -4.08 26.45 2.29
CA ARG A 231 -2.73 25.91 2.18
C ARG A 231 -2.18 26.06 0.78
N PHE A 232 -0.86 25.85 0.65
CA PHE A 232 -0.22 25.75 -0.65
C PHE A 232 -0.27 24.31 -1.15
N GLU A 233 -0.63 24.15 -2.41
CA GLU A 233 -0.71 22.86 -3.10
C GLU A 233 0.17 22.85 -4.34
N ILE A 234 0.76 21.71 -4.68
CA ILE A 234 1.53 21.56 -5.91
C ILE A 234 0.61 21.72 -7.13
N ALA A 235 1.16 22.27 -8.22
CA ALA A 235 0.45 22.51 -9.48
C ALA A 235 -0.29 21.25 -9.95
N ASP A 236 0.37 20.10 -9.88
CA ASP A 236 -0.14 18.82 -10.35
C ASP A 236 -1.44 18.38 -9.64
N ARG A 237 -1.63 18.79 -8.38
CA ARG A 237 -2.87 18.57 -7.59
C ARG A 237 -3.84 19.74 -7.70
N PHE A 238 -3.33 20.97 -7.67
CA PHE A 238 -4.14 22.17 -7.69
C PHE A 238 -4.87 22.36 -9.03
N ILE A 239 -4.10 22.24 -10.14
CA ILE A 239 -4.60 22.37 -11.52
C ILE A 239 -5.12 21.00 -12.02
N ALA A 240 -5.82 20.25 -11.17
CA ALA A 240 -6.40 18.96 -11.50
C ALA A 240 -7.80 18.84 -10.87
N GLY A 241 -8.57 17.87 -11.35
CA GLY A 241 -9.96 17.70 -10.92
C GLY A 241 -10.88 18.76 -11.54
N ASN A 242 -11.90 19.16 -10.82
CA ASN A 242 -12.86 20.17 -11.30
C ASN A 242 -12.28 21.59 -11.18
N VAL A 243 -11.50 21.99 -12.18
CA VAL A 243 -10.83 23.30 -12.22
C VAL A 243 -11.81 24.45 -12.37
N VAL A 244 -12.96 24.23 -13.02
CA VAL A 244 -13.99 25.25 -13.21
C VAL A 244 -14.64 25.61 -11.86
N ALA A 245 -15.04 24.60 -11.09
CA ALA A 245 -15.61 24.84 -9.76
C ALA A 245 -14.60 25.49 -8.79
N LYS A 246 -13.31 25.08 -8.86
CA LYS A 246 -12.25 25.74 -8.07
C LYS A 246 -12.08 27.21 -8.46
N ALA A 247 -12.08 27.50 -9.76
CA ALA A 247 -11.97 28.88 -10.25
C ALA A 247 -13.16 29.74 -9.80
N GLU A 248 -14.39 29.25 -9.93
CA GLU A 248 -15.60 29.94 -9.47
C GLU A 248 -15.55 30.25 -7.95
N TYR A 249 -15.06 29.29 -7.15
CA TYR A 249 -14.88 29.48 -5.71
C TYR A 249 -13.86 30.58 -5.40
N ILE A 250 -12.68 30.55 -6.05
CA ILE A 250 -11.63 31.54 -5.81
C ILE A 250 -12.08 32.93 -6.30
N GLU A 251 -12.85 33.00 -7.38
CA GLU A 251 -13.45 34.26 -7.86
C GLU A 251 -14.39 34.88 -6.82
N GLU A 252 -15.24 34.07 -6.20
CA GLU A 252 -16.12 34.52 -5.11
C GLU A 252 -15.33 34.92 -3.86
N TYR A 253 -14.30 34.15 -3.50
CA TYR A 253 -13.38 34.45 -2.39
C TYR A 253 -12.69 35.81 -2.59
N LEU A 254 -12.22 36.12 -3.79
CA LEU A 254 -11.54 37.37 -4.12
C LEU A 254 -12.45 38.60 -4.10
N ARG A 255 -13.79 38.44 -4.17
CA ARG A 255 -14.72 39.56 -3.98
C ARG A 255 -14.68 40.10 -2.57
N THR A 256 -14.39 39.23 -1.60
CA THR A 256 -14.28 39.61 -0.17
C THR A 256 -12.83 39.85 0.26
N HIS A 257 -11.85 39.36 -0.52
CA HIS A 257 -10.42 39.48 -0.26
C HIS A 257 -9.65 40.02 -1.49
N PRO A 258 -9.93 41.26 -1.89
CA PRO A 258 -9.42 41.80 -3.15
C PRO A 258 -7.88 41.99 -3.18
N ASP A 259 -7.21 42.01 -2.03
CA ASP A 259 -5.76 42.24 -1.93
C ASP A 259 -4.94 40.95 -1.91
N ASP A 260 -5.59 39.75 -1.95
CA ASP A 260 -4.89 38.47 -1.96
C ASP A 260 -4.26 38.21 -3.34
N ALA A 261 -2.96 38.49 -3.45
CA ALA A 261 -2.20 38.33 -4.68
C ALA A 261 -2.00 36.86 -5.07
N GLU A 262 -1.77 35.97 -4.08
CA GLU A 262 -1.54 34.55 -4.33
C GLU A 262 -2.82 33.87 -4.88
N SER A 263 -3.97 34.18 -4.31
CA SER A 263 -5.25 33.68 -4.83
C SER A 263 -5.55 34.21 -6.25
N ARG A 264 -5.10 35.40 -6.63
CA ARG A 264 -5.21 35.88 -8.01
C ARG A 264 -4.36 35.07 -8.98
N VAL A 265 -3.11 34.77 -8.62
CA VAL A 265 -2.22 33.92 -9.41
C VAL A 265 -2.85 32.52 -9.57
N SER A 266 -3.40 31.98 -8.50
CA SER A 266 -4.11 30.70 -8.49
C SER A 266 -5.33 30.68 -9.41
N LEU A 267 -6.14 31.74 -9.40
CA LEU A 267 -7.30 31.89 -10.28
C LEU A 267 -6.90 31.95 -11.77
N GLU A 268 -5.86 32.72 -12.08
CA GLU A 268 -5.33 32.83 -13.45
C GLU A 268 -4.87 31.48 -13.97
N ALA A 269 -4.13 30.73 -13.15
CA ALA A 269 -3.65 29.39 -13.50
C ALA A 269 -4.81 28.42 -13.78
N LEU A 270 -5.87 28.41 -12.96
CA LEU A 270 -7.06 27.58 -13.16
C LEU A 270 -7.82 27.97 -14.44
N ARG A 271 -8.00 29.28 -14.69
CA ARG A 271 -8.65 29.76 -15.92
C ARG A 271 -7.88 29.37 -17.18
N LYS A 272 -6.56 29.45 -17.13
CA LYS A 272 -5.70 29.02 -18.24
C LYS A 272 -5.76 27.52 -18.50
N ALA A 273 -5.94 26.72 -17.43
CA ALA A 273 -6.03 25.27 -17.52
C ALA A 273 -7.44 24.75 -17.82
N ALA A 274 -8.46 25.58 -17.64
CA ALA A 274 -9.85 25.19 -17.90
C ALA A 274 -10.02 24.71 -19.36
N PRO A 275 -10.71 23.57 -19.57
CA PRO A 275 -11.00 23.09 -20.91
C PRO A 275 -11.82 24.11 -21.71
N VAL A 276 -11.57 24.18 -23.01
CA VAL A 276 -12.39 25.01 -23.90
C VAL A 276 -13.83 24.45 -23.88
N PRO A 277 -14.86 25.29 -23.67
CA PRO A 277 -16.22 24.83 -23.70
C PRO A 277 -16.57 24.19 -25.05
N ILE A 278 -17.20 23.02 -25.00
CA ILE A 278 -17.70 22.32 -26.18
C ILE A 278 -19.00 22.99 -26.59
N PRO A 279 -19.11 23.53 -27.83
CA PRO A 279 -20.33 24.20 -28.28
C PRO A 279 -21.49 23.20 -28.44
N PHE A 280 -22.72 23.70 -28.33
CA PHE A 280 -23.92 22.85 -28.37
C PHE A 280 -23.98 21.96 -29.63
N GLU A 281 -23.56 22.45 -30.76
CA GLU A 281 -23.57 21.77 -32.07
C GLU A 281 -22.61 20.56 -32.14
N GLU A 282 -21.60 20.50 -31.24
CA GLU A 282 -20.64 19.39 -31.13
C GLU A 282 -21.04 18.38 -30.05
N LEU A 283 -22.15 18.60 -29.34
CA LEU A 283 -22.62 17.71 -28.30
C LEU A 283 -23.52 16.61 -28.87
N ASP A 284 -23.23 15.37 -28.50
CA ASP A 284 -24.11 14.24 -28.74
C ASP A 284 -25.17 14.13 -27.63
N PHE A 285 -26.45 14.18 -28.02
CA PHE A 285 -27.56 14.06 -27.10
C PHE A 285 -28.25 12.72 -27.28
N ASN A 286 -28.09 11.82 -26.28
CA ASN A 286 -28.81 10.56 -26.27
C ASN A 286 -30.09 10.69 -25.42
N PHE A 287 -31.20 10.18 -25.97
CA PHE A 287 -32.48 10.22 -25.28
C PHE A 287 -32.45 9.32 -24.03
N GLY A 288 -32.72 9.92 -22.86
CA GLY A 288 -32.70 9.22 -21.57
C GLY A 288 -31.42 9.42 -20.73
N GLU A 289 -30.50 10.27 -21.17
CA GLU A 289 -29.32 10.63 -20.35
C GLU A 289 -29.73 11.35 -19.06
N ARG A 290 -29.13 10.93 -17.92
CA ARG A 290 -29.49 11.42 -16.57
C ARG A 290 -29.08 12.86 -16.30
N TRP A 291 -28.14 13.39 -17.07
CA TRP A 291 -27.68 14.77 -16.89
C TRP A 291 -28.66 15.79 -17.48
N ILE A 292 -29.47 15.39 -18.45
CA ILE A 292 -30.52 16.22 -19.05
C ILE A 292 -31.71 16.23 -18.09
N PRO A 293 -32.19 17.40 -17.67
CA PRO A 293 -33.32 17.49 -16.76
C PRO A 293 -34.59 16.84 -17.30
N ALA A 294 -35.32 16.10 -16.46
CA ALA A 294 -36.57 15.43 -16.85
C ALA A 294 -37.61 16.37 -17.44
N ALA A 295 -37.56 17.67 -17.08
CA ALA A 295 -38.39 18.70 -17.67
C ALA A 295 -38.17 18.91 -19.19
N VAL A 296 -36.94 18.65 -19.66
CA VAL A 296 -36.61 18.69 -21.11
C VAL A 296 -37.31 17.55 -21.81
N TYR A 297 -37.27 16.37 -21.26
CA TYR A 297 -37.99 15.20 -21.76
C TYR A 297 -39.50 15.37 -21.72
N SER A 298 -40.03 16.04 -20.69
CA SER A 298 -41.45 16.37 -20.62
C SER A 298 -41.87 17.31 -21.76
N ARG A 299 -41.09 18.35 -22.05
CA ARG A 299 -41.35 19.29 -23.16
C ARG A 299 -41.26 18.58 -24.52
N TYR A 300 -40.27 17.74 -24.73
CA TYR A 300 -40.14 16.94 -25.95
C TYR A 300 -41.34 16.00 -26.12
N ALA A 301 -41.69 15.26 -25.07
CA ALA A 301 -42.81 14.31 -25.11
C ALA A 301 -44.15 15.02 -25.37
N SER A 302 -44.36 16.20 -24.78
CA SER A 302 -45.57 16.99 -25.03
C SER A 302 -45.62 17.50 -26.48
N TRP A 303 -44.50 17.94 -27.04
CA TRP A 303 -44.40 18.31 -28.45
C TRP A 303 -44.66 17.12 -29.39
N LEU A 304 -44.00 15.98 -29.10
CA LEU A 304 -44.08 14.78 -29.93
C LEU A 304 -45.52 14.23 -30.00
N PHE A 305 -46.18 14.18 -28.83
CA PHE A 305 -47.48 13.55 -28.70
C PHE A 305 -48.67 14.51 -28.83
N ASP A 306 -48.39 15.83 -28.98
CA ASP A 306 -49.43 16.88 -29.07
C ASP A 306 -50.44 16.82 -27.89
N THR A 307 -49.92 16.66 -26.69
CA THR A 307 -50.67 16.62 -25.43
C THR A 307 -49.70 16.82 -24.26
N ASP A 308 -50.19 17.27 -23.10
CA ASP A 308 -49.33 17.40 -21.93
C ASP A 308 -48.81 16.07 -21.43
N VAL A 309 -47.48 15.92 -21.41
CA VAL A 309 -46.78 14.72 -20.91
C VAL A 309 -45.79 15.10 -19.80
N SER A 310 -45.96 14.49 -18.66
CA SER A 310 -45.03 14.60 -17.52
C SER A 310 -44.04 13.46 -17.49
N VAL A 311 -42.77 13.77 -17.53
CA VAL A 311 -41.67 12.85 -17.31
C VAL A 311 -41.00 13.19 -15.98
N ARG A 312 -40.90 12.23 -15.07
CA ARG A 312 -40.25 12.40 -13.76
C ARG A 312 -39.19 11.33 -13.60
N TYR A 313 -38.03 11.73 -13.14
CA TYR A 313 -36.92 10.80 -12.84
C TYR A 313 -36.90 10.50 -11.34
N ASN A 314 -36.91 9.22 -11.01
CA ASN A 314 -36.72 8.72 -9.64
C ASN A 314 -35.29 8.22 -9.46
N ALA A 315 -34.45 9.00 -8.76
CA ALA A 315 -33.04 8.68 -8.57
C ALA A 315 -32.81 7.40 -7.73
N SER A 316 -33.72 7.07 -6.79
CA SER A 316 -33.57 5.89 -5.94
C SER A 316 -33.85 4.56 -6.68
N ALA A 317 -34.70 4.59 -7.71
CA ALA A 317 -35.04 3.44 -8.53
C ALA A 317 -34.34 3.46 -9.91
N ASP A 318 -33.61 4.53 -10.22
CA ASP A 318 -33.02 4.81 -11.53
C ASP A 318 -34.04 4.70 -12.69
N GLU A 319 -35.27 5.17 -12.47
CA GLU A 319 -36.39 4.99 -13.38
C GLU A 319 -37.05 6.32 -13.79
N TYR A 320 -37.43 6.40 -15.07
CA TYR A 320 -38.28 7.47 -15.57
C TYR A 320 -39.77 7.10 -15.53
N ASN A 321 -40.57 7.89 -14.89
CA ASN A 321 -42.03 7.73 -14.85
C ASN A 321 -42.68 8.70 -15.85
N ILE A 322 -43.38 8.17 -16.85
CA ILE A 322 -43.98 8.95 -17.95
C ILE A 322 -45.51 8.82 -17.87
N ARG A 323 -46.20 9.99 -17.82
CA ARG A 323 -47.66 10.06 -17.79
C ARG A 323 -48.14 11.13 -18.76
N ALA A 324 -49.10 10.79 -19.63
CA ALA A 324 -49.79 11.74 -20.46
C ALA A 324 -51.10 12.15 -19.76
N SER A 325 -51.48 13.43 -19.84
CA SER A 325 -52.75 13.93 -19.33
C SER A 325 -53.94 13.36 -20.12
N GLU A 326 -53.78 13.29 -21.44
CA GLU A 326 -54.75 12.75 -22.36
C GLU A 326 -54.06 11.87 -23.40
N LEU A 327 -54.81 10.91 -23.96
CA LEU A 327 -54.29 10.02 -24.98
C LEU A 327 -54.63 10.59 -26.38
N SER A 328 -53.71 11.36 -26.93
CA SER A 328 -53.83 11.97 -28.26
C SER A 328 -53.87 10.94 -29.38
N PRO A 329 -54.38 11.29 -30.60
CA PRO A 329 -54.27 10.40 -31.78
C PRO A 329 -52.86 9.98 -32.13
N ARG A 330 -51.85 10.80 -31.84
CA ARG A 330 -50.46 10.45 -32.04
C ARG A 330 -50.01 9.31 -31.12
N ILE A 331 -50.46 9.32 -29.85
CA ILE A 331 -50.17 8.23 -28.89
C ILE A 331 -50.82 6.92 -29.30
N TYR A 332 -52.07 6.96 -29.82
CA TYR A 332 -52.84 5.73 -30.15
C TYR A 332 -52.60 5.19 -31.54
N ASN A 333 -52.32 6.02 -32.52
CA ASN A 333 -52.23 5.61 -33.94
C ASN A 333 -50.80 5.73 -34.48
N GLN A 334 -50.16 6.88 -34.38
CA GLN A 334 -48.86 7.12 -34.99
C GLN A 334 -47.73 6.38 -34.29
N TYR A 335 -47.70 6.47 -32.95
CA TYR A 335 -46.66 5.85 -32.12
C TYR A 335 -47.19 4.64 -31.36
N ALA A 336 -48.12 3.91 -31.95
CA ALA A 336 -48.64 2.70 -31.33
C ALA A 336 -48.34 1.46 -32.17
N VAL A 337 -48.13 0.32 -31.49
CA VAL A 337 -48.00 -1.00 -32.08
C VAL A 337 -48.99 -1.94 -31.43
N ARG A 338 -49.85 -2.55 -32.24
CA ARG A 338 -50.87 -3.48 -31.76
C ARG A 338 -50.33 -4.91 -31.91
N SER A 339 -50.32 -5.66 -30.83
CA SER A 339 -50.18 -7.11 -30.87
C SER A 339 -51.57 -7.75 -30.69
N GLU A 340 -51.67 -9.07 -30.85
CA GLU A 340 -52.91 -9.81 -30.64
C GLU A 340 -53.55 -9.59 -29.25
N THR A 341 -52.71 -9.44 -28.22
CA THR A 341 -53.14 -9.40 -26.82
C THR A 341 -53.02 -8.02 -26.15
N ARG A 342 -52.24 -7.08 -26.76
CA ARG A 342 -51.92 -5.80 -26.10
C ARG A 342 -51.63 -4.71 -27.12
N LEU A 343 -52.06 -3.50 -26.76
CA LEU A 343 -51.66 -2.28 -27.45
C LEU A 343 -50.45 -1.65 -26.73
N PHE A 344 -49.35 -1.53 -27.40
CA PHE A 344 -48.20 -0.73 -26.97
C PHE A 344 -48.39 0.66 -27.54
N ASN A 345 -48.93 1.57 -26.73
CA ASN A 345 -49.16 2.96 -27.14
C ASN A 345 -47.86 3.80 -27.08
N GLY A 346 -47.90 5.04 -27.60
CA GLY A 346 -46.73 5.91 -27.68
C GLY A 346 -46.03 6.13 -26.33
N VAL A 347 -46.78 6.24 -25.22
CA VAL A 347 -46.20 6.38 -23.88
C VAL A 347 -45.44 5.12 -23.45
N ALA A 348 -45.97 3.93 -23.79
CA ALA A 348 -45.26 2.66 -23.50
C ALA A 348 -43.99 2.55 -24.34
N LEU A 349 -44.02 2.89 -25.64
CA LEU A 349 -42.83 2.87 -26.49
C LEU A 349 -41.82 3.94 -26.08
N MET A 350 -42.27 5.13 -25.66
CA MET A 350 -41.37 6.16 -25.13
C MET A 350 -40.68 5.73 -23.85
N ARG A 351 -41.34 4.93 -22.99
CA ARG A 351 -40.69 4.34 -21.82
C ARG A 351 -39.53 3.39 -22.22
N HIS A 352 -39.75 2.58 -23.27
CA HIS A 352 -38.69 1.76 -23.82
C HIS A 352 -37.58 2.60 -24.49
N ALA A 353 -37.93 3.68 -25.17
CA ALA A 353 -36.99 4.60 -25.78
C ALA A 353 -36.05 5.25 -24.75
N ILE A 354 -36.60 5.77 -23.63
CA ILE A 354 -35.83 6.49 -22.60
C ILE A 354 -34.95 5.55 -21.76
N HIS A 355 -35.38 4.28 -21.61
CA HIS A 355 -34.62 3.26 -20.87
C HIS A 355 -33.69 2.42 -21.75
N ASN A 356 -33.66 2.68 -23.06
CA ASN A 356 -32.90 1.90 -24.04
C ASN A 356 -33.22 0.40 -24.00
N THR A 357 -34.51 0.05 -23.96
CA THR A 357 -35.01 -1.32 -23.89
C THR A 357 -35.91 -1.66 -25.08
N THR A 358 -36.04 -2.94 -25.37
CA THR A 358 -36.96 -3.46 -26.41
C THR A 358 -38.18 -4.09 -25.75
N PRO A 359 -39.42 -3.80 -26.19
CA PRO A 359 -40.60 -4.42 -25.66
C PRO A 359 -40.65 -5.93 -26.04
N ASN A 360 -41.08 -6.75 -25.09
CA ASN A 360 -41.33 -8.15 -25.36
C ASN A 360 -42.77 -8.34 -25.91
N ILE A 361 -42.86 -8.43 -27.24
CA ILE A 361 -44.13 -8.58 -27.94
C ILE A 361 -44.32 -10.06 -28.34
N THR A 362 -45.43 -10.65 -27.96
CA THR A 362 -45.72 -12.07 -28.20
C THR A 362 -47.05 -12.24 -28.98
N LYS A 363 -47.12 -13.29 -29.81
CA LYS A 363 -48.32 -13.81 -30.45
C LYS A 363 -48.58 -15.24 -30.01
N THR A 364 -49.84 -15.65 -30.10
CA THR A 364 -50.25 -17.01 -29.77
C THR A 364 -50.16 -17.88 -31.02
N VAL A 365 -49.50 -19.03 -30.89
CA VAL A 365 -49.41 -20.02 -31.97
C VAL A 365 -49.80 -21.39 -31.38
N THR A 366 -50.68 -22.08 -32.09
CA THR A 366 -51.07 -23.44 -31.70
C THR A 366 -49.98 -24.43 -32.09
N ASP A 367 -49.43 -25.16 -31.11
CA ASP A 367 -48.39 -26.16 -31.34
C ASP A 367 -48.98 -27.43 -31.99
N LYS A 368 -48.11 -28.34 -32.43
CA LYS A 368 -48.46 -29.59 -33.10
C LYS A 368 -49.38 -30.47 -32.26
N ASP A 369 -49.38 -30.29 -30.96
CA ASP A 369 -50.22 -31.01 -29.99
C ASP A 369 -51.56 -30.29 -29.69
N GLY A 370 -51.92 -29.25 -30.46
CA GLY A 370 -53.14 -28.47 -30.28
C GLY A 370 -53.17 -27.54 -29.08
N LYS A 371 -52.00 -27.27 -28.47
CA LYS A 371 -51.88 -26.39 -27.31
C LYS A 371 -51.40 -24.98 -27.74
N ASP A 372 -52.07 -23.97 -27.24
CA ASP A 372 -51.68 -22.57 -27.47
C ASP A 372 -50.43 -22.20 -26.68
N ILE A 373 -49.38 -21.81 -27.40
CA ILE A 373 -48.11 -21.33 -26.84
C ILE A 373 -47.86 -19.87 -27.28
N LYS A 374 -47.29 -19.08 -26.34
CA LYS A 374 -46.87 -17.68 -26.66
C LYS A 374 -45.46 -17.71 -27.24
N VAL A 375 -45.34 -17.27 -28.48
CA VAL A 375 -44.04 -17.09 -29.15
C VAL A 375 -43.80 -15.60 -29.41
N ARG A 376 -42.52 -15.20 -29.51
CA ARG A 376 -42.15 -13.83 -29.87
C ARG A 376 -42.74 -13.49 -31.25
N ASP A 377 -43.31 -12.30 -31.35
CA ASP A 377 -43.76 -11.72 -32.63
C ASP A 377 -42.64 -10.86 -33.24
N PRO A 378 -41.94 -11.34 -34.28
CA PRO A 378 -40.80 -10.59 -34.87
C PRO A 378 -41.25 -9.31 -35.57
N GLU A 379 -42.39 -9.35 -36.29
CA GLU A 379 -42.88 -8.23 -37.09
C GLU A 379 -43.35 -7.07 -36.19
N ALA A 380 -44.16 -7.37 -35.19
CA ALA A 380 -44.61 -6.37 -34.23
C ALA A 380 -43.44 -5.83 -33.38
N THR A 381 -42.46 -6.68 -33.05
CA THR A 381 -41.23 -6.24 -32.32
C THR A 381 -40.37 -5.31 -33.18
N GLN A 382 -40.20 -5.64 -34.48
CA GLN A 382 -39.43 -4.78 -35.40
C GLN A 382 -40.12 -3.44 -35.62
N LEU A 383 -41.44 -3.44 -35.77
CA LEU A 383 -42.22 -2.18 -35.89
C LEU A 383 -42.10 -1.35 -34.61
N ALA A 384 -42.15 -1.97 -33.43
CA ALA A 384 -41.97 -1.26 -32.15
C ALA A 384 -40.57 -0.66 -32.04
N ASN A 385 -39.52 -1.38 -32.42
CA ASN A 385 -38.16 -0.84 -32.43
C ASN A 385 -38.01 0.32 -33.39
N SER A 386 -38.57 0.24 -34.60
CA SER A 386 -38.59 1.36 -35.55
C SER A 386 -39.26 2.62 -34.96
N LYS A 387 -40.38 2.46 -34.24
CA LYS A 387 -41.05 3.60 -33.56
C LYS A 387 -40.23 4.10 -32.38
N ILE A 388 -39.54 3.24 -31.63
CA ILE A 388 -38.63 3.62 -30.56
C ILE A 388 -37.46 4.44 -31.11
N ASP A 389 -36.90 4.02 -32.24
CA ASP A 389 -35.80 4.74 -32.90
C ASP A 389 -36.26 6.10 -33.46
N GLU A 390 -37.51 6.18 -33.97
CA GLU A 390 -38.13 7.42 -34.40
C GLU A 390 -38.31 8.41 -33.21
N ILE A 391 -38.71 7.90 -32.04
CA ILE A 391 -38.82 8.72 -30.80
C ILE A 391 -37.43 9.19 -30.35
N ARG A 392 -36.39 8.38 -30.45
CA ARG A 392 -35.03 8.76 -30.07
C ARG A 392 -34.41 9.76 -31.02
N GLY A 393 -34.46 9.49 -32.31
CA GLY A 393 -33.92 10.39 -33.34
C GLY A 393 -34.64 11.77 -33.32
N GLY A 394 -35.95 11.78 -33.22
CA GLY A 394 -36.72 12.99 -33.12
C GLY A 394 -36.35 13.89 -31.93
N PHE A 395 -35.75 13.35 -30.86
CA PHE A 395 -35.30 14.16 -29.74
C PHE A 395 -34.13 15.07 -30.12
N SER A 396 -33.14 14.54 -30.82
CA SER A 396 -31.99 15.33 -31.28
C SER A 396 -32.42 16.41 -32.27
N ASP A 397 -33.32 16.08 -33.24
CA ASP A 397 -33.85 17.04 -34.20
C ASP A 397 -34.62 18.15 -33.49
N TRP A 398 -35.50 17.82 -32.56
CA TRP A 398 -36.26 18.76 -31.76
C TRP A 398 -35.34 19.68 -30.91
N LEU A 399 -34.22 19.15 -30.33
CA LEU A 399 -33.26 19.98 -29.61
C LEU A 399 -32.60 21.02 -30.52
N MET A 400 -32.28 20.66 -31.77
CA MET A 400 -31.69 21.58 -32.74
C MET A 400 -32.62 22.73 -33.14
N GLU A 401 -33.93 22.57 -33.01
CA GLU A 401 -34.94 23.60 -33.29
C GLU A 401 -35.23 24.56 -32.10
N GLN A 402 -34.60 24.27 -30.92
CA GLN A 402 -34.85 25.09 -29.73
C GLN A 402 -34.18 26.48 -29.80
N SER A 403 -34.63 27.40 -28.93
CA SER A 403 -34.10 28.77 -28.87
C SER A 403 -32.60 28.77 -28.46
N PRO A 404 -31.85 29.79 -28.89
CA PRO A 404 -30.42 29.90 -28.52
C PRO A 404 -30.19 29.89 -27.00
N GLU A 405 -31.07 30.50 -26.22
CA GLU A 405 -30.96 30.54 -24.76
C GLU A 405 -31.15 29.14 -24.14
N PHE A 406 -32.04 28.33 -24.72
CA PHE A 406 -32.25 26.95 -24.29
C PHE A 406 -31.04 26.07 -24.60
N LYS A 407 -30.51 26.19 -25.82
CA LYS A 407 -29.30 25.50 -26.27
C LYS A 407 -28.11 25.85 -25.37
N LYS A 408 -27.94 27.16 -25.10
CA LYS A 408 -26.86 27.64 -24.23
C LYS A 408 -26.97 27.09 -22.80
N LYS A 409 -28.16 26.95 -22.26
CA LYS A 409 -28.38 26.33 -20.95
C LYS A 409 -27.91 24.87 -20.91
N LEU A 410 -28.22 24.08 -21.93
CA LEU A 410 -27.79 22.68 -22.01
C LEU A 410 -26.29 22.59 -22.22
N GLU A 411 -25.71 23.44 -23.06
CA GLU A 411 -24.25 23.54 -23.27
C GLU A 411 -23.54 23.84 -21.93
N ASP A 412 -23.98 24.82 -21.18
CA ASP A 412 -23.38 25.18 -19.90
C ASP A 412 -23.50 24.04 -18.86
N MET A 413 -24.67 23.36 -18.85
CA MET A 413 -24.87 22.20 -17.96
C MET A 413 -23.94 21.04 -18.32
N TYR A 414 -23.75 20.75 -19.62
CA TYR A 414 -22.84 19.71 -20.08
C TYR A 414 -21.41 20.05 -19.71
N ASN A 415 -20.93 21.23 -20.07
CA ASN A 415 -19.58 21.67 -19.81
C ASN A 415 -19.24 21.70 -18.32
N ARG A 416 -20.16 22.17 -17.47
CA ARG A 416 -19.99 22.16 -16.01
C ARG A 416 -19.93 20.75 -15.42
N LYS A 417 -20.56 19.77 -16.05
CA LYS A 417 -20.61 18.40 -15.52
C LYS A 417 -19.51 17.50 -16.08
N PHE A 418 -19.19 17.62 -17.35
CA PHE A 418 -18.33 16.68 -18.06
C PHE A 418 -17.06 17.30 -18.61
N ASN A 419 -17.06 18.58 -18.96
CA ASN A 419 -15.92 19.28 -19.53
C ASN A 419 -15.30 20.30 -18.56
N CYS A 420 -15.22 19.94 -17.29
CA CYS A 420 -14.69 20.80 -16.21
C CYS A 420 -13.52 20.17 -15.49
N PHE A 421 -13.16 18.92 -15.86
CA PHE A 421 -12.11 18.17 -15.21
C PHE A 421 -10.83 18.20 -16.02
N VAL A 422 -9.73 18.48 -15.36
CA VAL A 422 -8.37 18.37 -15.90
C VAL A 422 -7.67 17.20 -15.22
N ARG A 423 -7.02 16.33 -16.01
CA ARG A 423 -6.19 15.26 -15.48
C ARG A 423 -4.88 15.86 -14.95
N PRO A 424 -4.36 15.37 -13.81
CA PRO A 424 -3.06 15.83 -13.31
C PRO A 424 -1.96 15.52 -14.34
N LYS A 425 -1.07 16.47 -14.54
CA LYS A 425 0.13 16.31 -15.38
C LYS A 425 1.33 16.56 -14.48
N PHE A 426 2.13 15.51 -14.30
CA PHE A 426 3.34 15.61 -13.51
C PHE A 426 4.49 16.08 -14.40
N ASP A 427 5.25 17.08 -13.93
CA ASP A 427 6.45 17.59 -14.60
C ASP A 427 7.67 17.33 -13.74
N GLY A 428 8.39 16.26 -14.06
CA GLY A 428 9.62 15.85 -13.40
C GLY A 428 10.90 16.41 -13.99
N SER A 429 10.84 17.37 -14.93
CA SER A 429 11.98 17.91 -15.66
C SER A 429 13.07 18.54 -14.79
N HIS A 430 12.70 19.06 -13.62
CA HIS A 430 13.61 19.70 -12.64
C HIS A 430 14.46 18.70 -11.85
N GLN A 431 14.09 17.41 -11.84
CA GLN A 431 14.79 16.42 -11.03
C GLN A 431 16.20 16.15 -11.52
N THR A 432 17.13 16.09 -10.58
CA THR A 432 18.49 15.60 -10.77
C THR A 432 18.67 14.27 -10.05
N PHE A 433 19.54 13.43 -10.56
CA PHE A 433 19.83 12.10 -10.02
C PHE A 433 21.34 11.95 -9.85
N PRO A 434 21.93 12.52 -8.76
CA PRO A 434 23.38 12.66 -8.62
C PRO A 434 24.13 11.33 -8.60
N ASP A 435 23.53 10.28 -8.03
CA ASP A 435 24.18 8.99 -7.85
C ASP A 435 23.91 8.01 -9.01
N LEU A 436 23.13 8.43 -10.02
CA LEU A 436 22.77 7.58 -11.16
C LEU A 436 23.92 7.44 -12.14
N ASP A 437 24.39 6.22 -12.37
CA ASP A 437 25.44 5.93 -13.37
C ASP A 437 24.88 5.91 -14.80
N LEU A 438 24.73 7.08 -15.39
CA LEU A 438 24.28 7.24 -16.78
C LEU A 438 25.22 6.56 -17.78
N LYS A 439 26.54 6.51 -17.48
CA LYS A 439 27.53 5.86 -18.37
C LYS A 439 27.40 4.35 -18.33
N GLY A 440 27.25 3.77 -17.15
CA GLY A 440 27.00 2.34 -16.98
C GLY A 440 25.73 1.88 -17.66
N LEU A 441 24.68 2.72 -17.64
CA LEU A 441 23.42 2.48 -18.34
C LEU A 441 23.50 2.72 -19.87
N GLY A 442 24.56 3.38 -20.36
CA GLY A 442 24.70 3.72 -21.77
C GLY A 442 23.72 4.80 -22.27
N ILE A 443 23.18 5.62 -21.37
CA ILE A 443 22.23 6.70 -21.67
C ILE A 443 22.81 8.07 -21.35
N LYS A 444 22.30 9.12 -21.95
CA LYS A 444 22.72 10.51 -21.66
C LYS A 444 21.92 11.12 -20.52
N ASP A 445 20.64 10.78 -20.42
CA ASP A 445 19.70 11.24 -19.40
C ASP A 445 18.48 10.31 -19.42
N LEU A 446 17.64 10.42 -18.39
CA LEU A 446 16.33 9.78 -18.37
C LEU A 446 15.38 10.46 -19.36
N TYR A 447 14.46 9.70 -19.95
CA TYR A 447 13.41 10.28 -20.77
C TYR A 447 12.49 11.18 -19.94
N PRO A 448 11.91 12.24 -20.51
CA PRO A 448 10.95 13.12 -19.80
C PRO A 448 9.83 12.33 -19.12
N SER A 449 9.23 11.36 -19.83
CA SER A 449 8.16 10.51 -19.27
C SER A 449 8.61 9.66 -18.07
N GLN A 450 9.88 9.26 -18.01
CA GLN A 450 10.46 8.55 -16.87
C GLN A 450 10.60 9.51 -15.67
N LYS A 451 11.12 10.71 -15.88
CA LYS A 451 11.24 11.76 -14.85
C LYS A 451 9.86 12.13 -14.30
N ASP A 452 8.87 12.31 -15.17
CA ASP A 452 7.49 12.63 -14.77
C ASP A 452 6.87 11.53 -13.90
N CYS A 453 7.10 10.26 -14.28
CA CYS A 453 6.62 9.12 -13.50
C CYS A 453 7.31 9.03 -12.13
N ILE A 454 8.63 9.21 -12.07
CA ILE A 454 9.37 9.22 -10.81
C ILE A 454 8.86 10.36 -9.91
N TRP A 455 8.61 11.54 -10.48
CA TRP A 455 8.04 12.68 -9.77
C TRP A 455 6.65 12.36 -9.22
N MET A 456 5.77 11.79 -10.05
CA MET A 456 4.44 11.35 -9.64
C MET A 456 4.50 10.39 -8.45
N LEU A 457 5.38 9.39 -8.48
CA LEU A 457 5.53 8.43 -7.40
C LEU A 457 5.99 9.08 -6.10
N LYS A 458 6.95 10.00 -6.18
CA LYS A 458 7.44 10.78 -5.02
C LYS A 458 6.32 11.61 -4.40
N MET A 459 5.54 12.32 -5.23
CA MET A 459 4.53 13.29 -4.76
C MET A 459 3.24 12.64 -4.25
N ASN A 460 2.85 11.50 -4.83
CA ASN A 460 1.60 10.83 -4.46
C ASN A 460 1.80 9.67 -3.48
N GLY A 461 3.05 9.29 -3.16
CA GLY A 461 3.33 8.08 -2.40
C GLY A 461 2.93 6.78 -3.12
N GLY A 462 2.62 6.85 -4.41
CA GLY A 462 2.24 5.72 -5.23
C GLY A 462 1.66 6.12 -6.59
N GLY A 463 1.46 5.14 -7.46
CA GLY A 463 0.91 5.35 -8.80
C GLY A 463 1.03 4.13 -9.69
N ILE A 464 0.47 4.22 -10.89
CA ILE A 464 0.57 3.19 -11.94
C ILE A 464 1.40 3.75 -13.09
N ALA A 465 2.53 3.11 -13.39
CA ALA A 465 3.37 3.43 -14.54
C ALA A 465 2.87 2.70 -15.79
N ASP A 466 1.89 3.28 -16.48
CA ASP A 466 1.31 2.74 -17.72
C ASP A 466 2.12 3.16 -18.96
N HIS A 467 3.40 2.79 -18.96
CA HIS A 467 4.28 3.00 -20.12
C HIS A 467 4.20 1.81 -21.07
N GLU A 468 4.38 2.06 -22.34
CA GLU A 468 4.49 1.01 -23.35
C GLU A 468 5.69 0.07 -23.07
N VAL A 469 5.69 -1.09 -23.73
CA VAL A 469 6.83 -2.01 -23.69
C VAL A 469 8.06 -1.32 -24.27
N GLY A 470 9.19 -1.38 -23.56
CA GLY A 470 10.40 -0.64 -23.94
C GLY A 470 10.52 0.77 -23.35
N GLY A 471 9.48 1.31 -22.69
CA GLY A 471 9.50 2.63 -22.02
C GLY A 471 10.40 2.74 -20.79
N GLY A 472 11.15 1.67 -20.45
CA GLY A 472 12.11 1.68 -19.34
C GLY A 472 11.48 1.62 -17.95
N LYS A 473 10.34 0.94 -17.79
CA LYS A 473 9.65 0.76 -16.49
C LYS A 473 10.54 0.21 -15.39
N THR A 474 11.42 -0.73 -15.73
CA THR A 474 12.40 -1.29 -14.78
C THR A 474 13.33 -0.22 -14.23
N LEU A 475 13.84 0.68 -15.10
CA LEU A 475 14.68 1.79 -14.67
C LEU A 475 13.91 2.81 -13.83
N ILE A 476 12.66 3.15 -14.19
CA ILE A 476 11.79 4.01 -13.37
C ILE A 476 11.66 3.46 -11.95
N MET A 477 11.38 2.17 -11.83
CA MET A 477 11.22 1.50 -10.54
C MET A 477 12.50 1.52 -9.69
N CYS A 478 13.65 1.24 -10.31
CA CYS A 478 14.95 1.28 -9.64
C CYS A 478 15.31 2.68 -9.16
N VAL A 479 15.14 3.68 -10.04
CA VAL A 479 15.45 5.08 -9.72
C VAL A 479 14.49 5.63 -8.68
N ALA A 480 13.19 5.37 -8.80
CA ALA A 480 12.22 5.81 -7.81
C ALA A 480 12.53 5.22 -6.41
N ALA A 481 12.83 3.93 -6.33
CA ALA A 481 13.16 3.28 -5.07
C ALA A 481 14.40 3.90 -4.40
N TYR A 482 15.48 4.10 -5.16
CA TYR A 482 16.71 4.69 -4.65
C TYR A 482 16.52 6.15 -4.22
N GLU A 483 15.88 6.97 -5.06
CA GLU A 483 15.63 8.37 -4.77
C GLU A 483 14.69 8.57 -3.58
N MET A 484 13.64 7.76 -3.46
CA MET A 484 12.74 7.83 -2.32
C MET A 484 13.49 7.52 -1.01
N LYS A 485 14.46 6.61 -1.01
CA LYS A 485 15.30 6.37 0.15
C LYS A 485 16.26 7.54 0.40
N ARG A 486 16.96 8.01 -0.63
CA ARG A 486 17.91 9.14 -0.53
C ARG A 486 17.24 10.39 0.06
N LEU A 487 15.99 10.66 -0.35
CA LEU A 487 15.19 11.80 0.11
C LEU A 487 14.42 11.53 1.42
N GLY A 488 14.63 10.39 2.07
CA GLY A 488 13.94 10.06 3.31
C GLY A 488 12.44 9.71 3.15
N LEU A 489 11.93 9.59 1.92
CA LEU A 489 10.53 9.24 1.64
C LEU A 489 10.22 7.76 1.90
N ALA A 490 11.23 6.91 1.86
CA ALA A 490 11.15 5.49 2.16
C ALA A 490 12.37 5.05 2.97
N HIS A 491 12.16 4.15 3.94
CA HIS A 491 13.26 3.65 4.77
C HIS A 491 13.97 2.46 4.12
N LYS A 492 13.23 1.42 3.77
CA LYS A 492 13.74 0.19 3.12
C LYS A 492 12.88 -0.13 1.88
N PRO A 493 13.19 0.46 0.72
CA PRO A 493 12.40 0.21 -0.49
C PRO A 493 12.41 -1.27 -0.84
N LEU A 494 11.21 -1.83 -1.07
CA LEU A 494 11.04 -3.21 -1.48
C LEU A 494 10.51 -3.25 -2.92
N ILE A 495 11.28 -3.88 -3.80
CA ILE A 495 10.92 -4.12 -5.19
C ILE A 495 10.48 -5.57 -5.35
N THR A 496 9.27 -5.79 -5.83
CA THR A 496 8.77 -7.13 -6.15
C THR A 496 8.59 -7.31 -7.64
N GLY A 497 8.86 -8.50 -8.14
CA GLY A 497 8.72 -8.81 -9.56
C GLY A 497 8.42 -10.29 -9.82
N LEU A 498 8.06 -10.59 -11.08
CA LEU A 498 7.91 -11.97 -11.51
C LEU A 498 9.27 -12.68 -11.48
N LYS A 499 9.27 -13.97 -11.15
CA LYS A 499 10.48 -14.79 -11.09
C LYS A 499 11.32 -14.75 -12.38
N ALA A 500 10.63 -14.58 -13.53
CA ALA A 500 11.30 -14.46 -14.83
C ALA A 500 12.12 -13.17 -14.98
N ASN A 501 11.65 -12.06 -14.36
CA ASN A 501 12.20 -10.72 -14.59
C ASN A 501 13.02 -10.19 -13.41
N ILE A 502 12.92 -10.84 -12.24
CA ILE A 502 13.52 -10.31 -11.00
C ILE A 502 15.06 -10.19 -11.08
N HIS A 503 15.69 -11.08 -11.83
CA HIS A 503 17.14 -11.03 -12.04
C HIS A 503 17.55 -9.80 -12.86
N GLU A 504 16.81 -9.50 -13.92
CA GLU A 504 17.01 -8.32 -14.75
C GLU A 504 16.82 -7.03 -13.96
N ILE A 505 15.80 -6.99 -13.08
CA ILE A 505 15.57 -5.86 -12.17
C ILE A 505 16.80 -5.63 -11.26
N ALA A 506 17.30 -6.70 -10.63
CA ALA A 506 18.47 -6.62 -9.76
C ALA A 506 19.74 -6.19 -10.53
N GLN A 507 19.91 -6.67 -11.76
CA GLN A 507 21.02 -6.28 -12.61
C GLN A 507 20.91 -4.80 -13.03
N THR A 508 19.72 -4.36 -13.44
CA THR A 508 19.47 -2.94 -13.79
C THR A 508 19.77 -2.05 -12.59
N PHE A 509 19.35 -2.45 -11.37
CA PHE A 509 19.62 -1.67 -10.17
C PHE A 509 21.14 -1.53 -9.90
N ARG A 510 21.88 -2.63 -10.01
CA ARG A 510 23.35 -2.61 -9.84
C ARG A 510 24.07 -1.79 -10.90
N THR A 511 23.55 -1.78 -12.12
CA THR A 511 24.11 -0.95 -13.20
C THR A 511 23.79 0.53 -12.99
N ALA A 512 22.58 0.84 -12.54
CA ALA A 512 22.15 2.21 -12.27
C ALA A 512 22.85 2.81 -11.05
N TYR A 513 23.08 2.01 -10.01
CA TYR A 513 23.68 2.41 -8.74
C TYR A 513 24.74 1.39 -8.29
N PRO A 514 25.97 1.45 -8.83
CA PRO A 514 27.02 0.47 -8.54
C PRO A 514 27.44 0.39 -7.07
N HIS A 515 27.27 1.47 -6.32
CA HIS A 515 27.61 1.57 -4.91
C HIS A 515 26.46 1.22 -3.97
N ALA A 516 25.27 1.01 -4.51
CA ALA A 516 24.08 0.73 -3.70
C ALA A 516 24.16 -0.65 -3.04
N LYS A 517 23.75 -0.69 -1.79
CA LYS A 517 23.65 -1.89 -0.99
C LYS A 517 22.29 -2.54 -1.20
N ILE A 518 22.23 -3.57 -2.03
CA ILE A 518 20.97 -4.26 -2.33
C ILE A 518 20.94 -5.67 -1.75
N LEU A 519 19.78 -6.07 -1.22
CA LEU A 519 19.49 -7.45 -0.85
C LEU A 519 18.70 -8.13 -1.97
N TYR A 520 19.35 -9.05 -2.65
CA TYR A 520 18.73 -9.88 -3.69
C TYR A 520 19.07 -11.34 -3.43
N PRO A 521 18.25 -12.07 -2.65
CA PRO A 521 18.50 -13.48 -2.34
C PRO A 521 18.19 -14.36 -3.55
N GLY A 522 19.12 -15.27 -3.86
CA GLY A 522 18.95 -16.28 -4.90
C GLY A 522 17.91 -17.35 -4.51
N LYS A 523 17.63 -18.25 -5.45
CA LYS A 523 16.68 -19.35 -5.21
C LYS A 523 17.17 -20.29 -4.08
N GLU A 524 18.47 -20.51 -3.98
CA GLU A 524 19.08 -21.40 -2.99
C GLU A 524 19.15 -20.78 -1.60
N ASP A 525 19.13 -19.45 -1.52
CA ASP A 525 19.14 -18.72 -0.25
C ASP A 525 17.76 -18.68 0.41
N PHE A 526 16.69 -18.98 -0.33
CA PHE A 526 15.31 -18.90 0.12
C PHE A 526 14.70 -20.25 0.53
N THR A 527 15.53 -21.19 0.97
CA THR A 527 15.07 -22.45 1.56
C THR A 527 14.39 -22.20 2.93
N PRO A 528 13.52 -23.11 3.42
CA PRO A 528 12.84 -22.94 4.71
C PRO A 528 13.78 -22.62 5.86
N ASP A 529 14.99 -23.15 5.83
CA ASP A 529 16.00 -22.94 6.88
C ASP A 529 16.71 -21.59 6.78
N ARG A 530 16.92 -21.07 5.56
CA ARG A 530 17.66 -19.82 5.32
C ARG A 530 16.75 -18.59 5.22
N ARG A 531 15.51 -18.75 4.79
CA ARG A 531 14.61 -17.59 4.58
C ARG A 531 14.39 -16.76 5.83
N VAL A 532 14.36 -17.38 7.02
CA VAL A 532 14.22 -16.65 8.29
C VAL A 532 15.45 -15.76 8.53
N GLU A 533 16.64 -16.25 8.18
CA GLU A 533 17.88 -15.47 8.23
C GLU A 533 17.80 -14.28 7.26
N ILE A 534 17.31 -14.48 6.03
CA ILE A 534 17.12 -13.40 5.06
C ILE A 534 16.15 -12.35 5.60
N PHE A 535 15.02 -12.74 6.20
CA PHE A 535 14.08 -11.79 6.79
C PHE A 535 14.72 -10.98 7.94
N ASN A 536 15.55 -11.62 8.75
CA ASN A 536 16.28 -10.94 9.81
C ASN A 536 17.39 -10.02 9.25
N GLN A 537 18.03 -10.39 8.13
CA GLN A 537 18.95 -9.49 7.43
C GLN A 537 18.23 -8.26 6.87
N MET A 538 16.98 -8.40 6.39
CA MET A 538 16.16 -7.25 6.01
C MET A 538 15.91 -6.31 7.20
N LYS A 539 15.68 -6.86 8.38
CA LYS A 539 15.43 -6.14 9.63
C LYS A 539 16.69 -5.39 10.11
N ASN A 540 17.80 -6.07 10.19
CA ASN A 540 19.00 -5.65 10.91
C ASN A 540 20.00 -4.80 10.10
N ASN A 541 19.70 -4.57 8.82
CA ASN A 541 20.59 -3.80 7.94
C ASN A 541 19.81 -2.68 7.22
N ASP A 542 20.58 -1.67 6.82
CA ASP A 542 20.10 -0.54 6.05
C ASP A 542 20.35 -0.77 4.55
N TRP A 543 19.36 -1.36 3.88
CA TRP A 543 19.40 -1.67 2.46
C TRP A 543 18.89 -0.51 1.61
N ASP A 544 19.60 -0.19 0.51
CA ASP A 544 19.13 0.78 -0.48
C ASP A 544 17.97 0.25 -1.31
N ALA A 545 17.92 -1.06 -1.50
CA ALA A 545 16.74 -1.76 -1.99
C ALA A 545 16.77 -3.24 -1.57
N ILE A 546 15.57 -3.79 -1.38
CA ILE A 546 15.32 -5.22 -1.20
C ILE A 546 14.56 -5.70 -2.43
N ILE A 547 15.07 -6.71 -3.11
CA ILE A 547 14.50 -7.19 -4.38
C ILE A 547 14.07 -8.64 -4.23
N LEU A 548 12.77 -8.91 -4.29
CA LEU A 548 12.16 -10.22 -4.09
C LEU A 548 11.24 -10.61 -5.23
N SER A 549 11.15 -11.91 -5.52
CA SER A 549 10.04 -12.39 -6.35
C SER A 549 8.71 -12.34 -5.59
N HIS A 550 7.57 -12.29 -6.32
CA HIS A 550 6.24 -12.35 -5.70
C HIS A 550 6.08 -13.59 -4.80
N GLU A 551 6.65 -14.74 -5.21
CA GLU A 551 6.63 -15.96 -4.40
C GLU A 551 7.40 -15.79 -3.09
N GLN A 552 8.61 -15.20 -3.14
CA GLN A 552 9.43 -14.92 -1.95
C GLN A 552 8.75 -13.91 -1.02
N PHE A 553 8.17 -12.86 -1.58
CA PHE A 553 7.39 -11.88 -0.82
C PHE A 553 6.21 -12.52 -0.09
N GLY A 554 5.45 -13.39 -0.76
CA GLY A 554 4.33 -14.12 -0.16
C GLY A 554 4.73 -15.08 0.99
N MET A 555 6.02 -15.38 1.15
CA MET A 555 6.55 -16.20 2.26
C MET A 555 6.92 -15.39 3.51
N ILE A 556 6.84 -14.05 3.46
CA ILE A 556 7.07 -13.20 4.63
C ILE A 556 5.92 -13.44 5.62
N PRO A 557 6.20 -13.86 6.86
CA PRO A 557 5.16 -14.12 7.83
C PRO A 557 4.43 -12.82 8.20
N GLN A 558 3.12 -12.88 8.17
CA GLN A 558 2.27 -11.78 8.66
C GLN A 558 2.11 -11.88 10.17
N SER A 559 2.01 -10.73 10.84
CA SER A 559 1.72 -10.74 12.28
C SER A 559 0.33 -11.35 12.55
N PRO A 560 0.15 -12.05 13.70
CA PRO A 560 -1.16 -12.60 14.08
C PRO A 560 -2.25 -11.54 14.18
N GLU A 561 -1.89 -10.30 14.54
CA GLU A 561 -2.80 -9.16 14.63
C GLU A 561 -3.34 -8.76 13.26
N ILE A 562 -2.46 -8.57 12.28
CA ILE A 562 -2.86 -8.27 10.89
C ILE A 562 -3.74 -9.38 10.32
N GLN A 563 -3.41 -10.66 10.58
CA GLN A 563 -4.22 -11.78 10.13
C GLN A 563 -5.61 -11.76 10.76
N ARG A 564 -5.70 -11.43 12.05
CA ARG A 564 -6.97 -11.29 12.78
C ARG A 564 -7.82 -10.16 12.20
N ASP A 565 -7.21 -9.00 11.94
CA ASP A 565 -7.90 -7.84 11.40
C ASP A 565 -8.44 -8.10 9.98
N ILE A 566 -7.66 -8.74 9.13
CA ILE A 566 -8.10 -9.16 7.79
C ILE A 566 -9.29 -10.13 7.88
N LEU A 567 -9.20 -11.15 8.73
CA LEU A 567 -10.27 -12.12 8.93
C LEU A 567 -11.53 -11.47 9.51
N GLN A 568 -11.38 -10.49 10.42
CA GLN A 568 -12.50 -9.74 10.96
C GLN A 568 -13.18 -8.88 9.90
N GLN A 569 -12.41 -8.20 9.04
CA GLN A 569 -12.96 -7.43 7.92
C GLN A 569 -13.70 -8.32 6.91
N GLU A 570 -13.16 -9.49 6.56
CA GLU A 570 -13.83 -10.45 5.69
C GLU A 570 -15.14 -10.98 6.32
N LEU A 571 -15.13 -11.22 7.62
CA LEU A 571 -16.32 -11.65 8.37
C LEU A 571 -17.40 -10.56 8.36
N ASP A 572 -17.01 -9.31 8.60
CA ASP A 572 -17.92 -8.16 8.61
C ASP A 572 -18.53 -7.92 7.22
N LEU A 573 -17.73 -8.00 6.15
CA LEU A 573 -18.20 -7.95 4.77
C LEU A 573 -19.17 -9.10 4.45
N SER A 574 -18.86 -10.31 4.90
CA SER A 574 -19.71 -11.48 4.71
C SER A 574 -21.05 -11.34 5.45
N LEU A 575 -21.05 -10.78 6.67
CA LEU A 575 -22.25 -10.50 7.45
C LEU A 575 -23.13 -9.42 6.81
N ILE A 576 -22.54 -8.39 6.18
CA ILE A 576 -23.27 -7.38 5.41
C ILE A 576 -23.99 -8.04 4.23
N HIS A 577 -23.33 -8.91 3.47
CA HIS A 577 -23.94 -9.65 2.35
C HIS A 577 -25.03 -10.63 2.78
N ILE A 578 -24.95 -11.19 3.98
CA ILE A 578 -25.99 -12.07 4.54
C ILE A 578 -27.21 -11.27 5.00
N SER A 579 -27.04 -10.04 5.49
CA SER A 579 -28.11 -9.19 5.99
C SER A 579 -28.88 -8.43 4.89
N GLU A 580 -28.28 -8.15 3.73
CA GLU A 580 -28.94 -7.46 2.62
C GLU A 580 -30.00 -8.29 1.84
N PRO A 581 -29.87 -9.61 1.61
CA PRO A 581 -30.88 -10.36 0.85
C PRO A 581 -32.26 -10.40 1.49
N THR A 582 -32.36 -10.15 2.78
CA THR A 582 -33.66 -10.15 3.50
C THR A 582 -34.47 -8.88 3.30
N ARG A 583 -33.88 -7.78 2.84
CA ARG A 583 -34.62 -6.54 2.52
C ARG A 583 -35.29 -6.55 1.14
N LEU A 584 -34.76 -7.30 0.18
CA LEU A 584 -35.31 -7.39 -1.17
C LEU A 584 -36.51 -8.37 -1.29
N ARG A 585 -36.74 -9.27 -0.33
CA ARG A 585 -37.86 -10.21 -0.31
C ARG A 585 -39.15 -9.70 0.36
N ARG A 586 -39.14 -8.47 0.92
CA ARG A 586 -40.32 -7.86 1.56
C ARG A 586 -41.04 -6.80 0.71
N ILE A 587 -40.68 -6.65 -0.57
CA ILE A 587 -41.35 -5.76 -1.52
C ILE A 587 -41.75 -6.58 -2.76
N SER A 588 -42.52 -7.63 -2.55
CA SER A 588 -43.29 -8.30 -3.61
C SER A 588 -44.69 -8.56 -3.09
#